data_9b67d29a29c49c7ac32c95da35217187
#
_entry.id   9b67d29a29c49c7ac32c95da35217187
#
_cell.length_a   1.000
_cell.length_b   1.000
_cell.length_c   1.000
_cell.angle_alpha   90.00
_cell.angle_beta   90.00
_cell.angle_gamma   90.00
#
_symmetry.space_group_name_H-M   'P 1'
#
loop_
_entity.id
_entity.type
_entity.pdbx_description
1 polymer ?
#
loop_
_entity_poly.entity_id
_entity_poly.type
_entity_poly.pdbx_seq_one_letter_code
_entity_poly.pdbx_strand_id
1 'polypeptide(L)'
;MTGIILAGGRSSRLGQDKSFVDIGGQPLMNRVINNLKNVCEEIIIVTKKPERFFPLISKFKVKITVDLLPFKAGLIGIYSGMIKSGHKYNFVCGVDMPFISTEVIKYLAQQARGFDAAVPVTETGLEPLCAVYSRTCLKVIQEQIQAQRFKITDFFDKVKVNQVEYKNIKKIDPLPEIFFNINTKEDLIQAEELINRK
;
A
#
# COMPACT_ATOMS: atom_id res chain seq x y z
N MET A 1 0.99 -14.46 2.82
CA MET A 1 0.29 -13.16 2.79
C MET A 1 0.44 -12.55 1.41
N THR A 2 -0.56 -11.81 0.91
CA THR A 2 -0.47 -11.04 -0.34
C THR A 2 -0.09 -9.60 -0.06
N GLY A 3 0.84 -9.04 -0.85
CA GLY A 3 1.11 -7.61 -0.93
C GLY A 3 0.28 -6.98 -2.06
N ILE A 4 -0.46 -5.92 -1.76
CA ILE A 4 -1.28 -5.18 -2.72
C ILE A 4 -0.70 -3.78 -2.88
N ILE A 5 -0.23 -3.46 -4.10
CA ILE A 5 0.34 -2.14 -4.42
C ILE A 5 -0.70 -1.35 -5.20
N LEU A 6 -1.12 -0.20 -4.67
CA LEU A 6 -2.05 0.69 -5.34
C LEU A 6 -1.27 1.66 -6.25
N ALA A 7 -1.41 1.47 -7.57
CA ALA A 7 -0.75 2.24 -8.62
C ALA A 7 -1.74 3.03 -9.48
N GLY A 8 -2.85 3.50 -8.91
CA GLY A 8 -3.96 4.17 -9.60
C GLY A 8 -4.13 5.67 -9.31
N GLY A 9 -3.22 6.30 -8.57
CA GLY A 9 -3.32 7.69 -8.15
C GLY A 9 -3.14 8.71 -9.30
N ARG A 10 -3.59 9.97 -9.07
CA ARG A 10 -3.30 11.09 -9.97
C ARG A 10 -1.84 11.53 -9.82
N SER A 11 -0.98 11.16 -10.77
CA SER A 11 0.40 11.69 -10.88
C SER A 11 0.47 13.09 -11.50
N SER A 12 -0.63 13.88 -11.44
CA SER A 12 -0.74 15.16 -12.17
C SER A 12 0.28 16.22 -11.74
N ARG A 13 0.75 16.14 -10.48
CA ARG A 13 1.70 17.13 -9.94
C ARG A 13 3.16 16.83 -10.28
N LEU A 14 3.50 15.58 -10.58
CA LEU A 14 4.84 15.17 -11.02
C LEU A 14 5.00 15.23 -12.54
N GLY A 15 3.92 15.43 -13.31
CA GLY A 15 3.96 15.44 -14.77
C GLY A 15 4.21 14.08 -15.43
N GLN A 16 4.49 13.05 -14.65
CA GLN A 16 4.74 11.68 -15.09
C GLN A 16 4.15 10.65 -14.12
N ASP A 17 4.08 9.38 -14.53
CA ASP A 17 3.57 8.32 -13.67
C ASP A 17 4.58 8.00 -12.56
N LYS A 18 4.16 8.23 -11.31
CA LYS A 18 4.98 8.00 -10.12
C LYS A 18 5.63 6.62 -10.08
N SER A 19 4.94 5.60 -10.56
CA SER A 19 5.40 4.21 -10.51
C SER A 19 6.76 3.99 -11.18
N PHE A 20 7.06 4.81 -12.18
CA PHE A 20 8.27 4.70 -13.01
C PHE A 20 9.28 5.82 -12.75
N VAL A 21 9.01 6.70 -11.80
CA VAL A 21 9.98 7.71 -11.36
C VAL A 21 11.15 7.01 -10.71
N ASP A 22 12.35 7.32 -11.17
CA ASP A 22 13.59 6.83 -10.57
C ASP A 22 13.87 7.55 -9.26
N ILE A 23 14.34 6.80 -8.27
CA ILE A 23 14.75 7.31 -6.99
C ILE A 23 15.92 6.47 -6.46
N GLY A 24 17.08 7.09 -6.33
CA GLY A 24 18.29 6.40 -5.93
C GLY A 24 18.66 5.23 -6.87
N GLY A 25 18.57 5.44 -8.19
CA GLY A 25 18.98 4.49 -9.23
C GLY A 25 17.97 3.38 -9.52
N GLN A 26 16.73 3.45 -9.02
CA GLN A 26 15.69 2.48 -9.40
C GLN A 26 14.28 3.08 -9.36
N PRO A 27 13.35 2.62 -10.23
CA PRO A 27 11.95 3.06 -10.20
C PRO A 27 11.27 2.80 -8.85
N LEU A 28 10.40 3.72 -8.41
CA LEU A 28 9.61 3.61 -7.18
C LEU A 28 8.92 2.25 -7.05
N MET A 29 8.26 1.80 -8.12
CA MET A 29 7.56 0.50 -8.13
C MET A 29 8.51 -0.65 -7.81
N ASN A 30 9.73 -0.65 -8.37
CA ASN A 30 10.70 -1.72 -8.13
C ASN A 30 11.13 -1.75 -6.66
N ARG A 31 11.32 -0.58 -6.05
CA ARG A 31 11.68 -0.45 -4.63
C ARG A 31 10.59 -1.03 -3.74
N VAL A 32 9.33 -0.66 -3.97
CA VAL A 32 8.19 -1.19 -3.20
C VAL A 32 8.05 -2.70 -3.38
N ILE A 33 8.14 -3.21 -4.61
CA ILE A 33 8.09 -4.66 -4.89
C ILE A 33 9.20 -5.39 -4.14
N ASN A 34 10.43 -4.88 -4.15
CA ASN A 34 11.57 -5.54 -3.49
C ASN A 34 11.35 -5.66 -1.97
N ASN A 35 10.79 -4.65 -1.32
CA ASN A 35 10.46 -4.72 0.11
C ASN A 35 9.36 -5.76 0.40
N LEU A 36 8.33 -5.82 -0.45
CA LEU A 36 7.23 -6.77 -0.30
C LEU A 36 7.64 -8.23 -0.54
N LYS A 37 8.54 -8.50 -1.50
CA LYS A 37 8.99 -9.86 -1.84
C LYS A 37 9.56 -10.63 -0.67
N ASN A 38 10.15 -9.95 0.31
CA ASN A 38 10.76 -10.57 1.47
C ASN A 38 9.73 -11.05 2.51
N VAL A 39 8.44 -10.68 2.33
CA VAL A 39 7.37 -10.97 3.31
C VAL A 39 6.15 -11.60 2.65
N CYS A 40 5.85 -11.20 1.41
CA CYS A 40 4.64 -11.59 0.69
C CYS A 40 4.94 -12.70 -0.31
N GLU A 41 4.16 -13.76 -0.27
CA GLU A 41 4.22 -14.89 -1.21
C GLU A 41 3.60 -14.55 -2.57
N GLU A 42 2.73 -13.55 -2.57
CA GLU A 42 2.03 -13.05 -3.73
C GLU A 42 2.06 -11.53 -3.72
N ILE A 43 2.27 -10.91 -4.88
CA ILE A 43 2.20 -9.46 -5.04
C ILE A 43 1.21 -9.13 -6.16
N ILE A 44 0.27 -8.23 -5.89
CA ILE A 44 -0.75 -7.77 -6.83
C ILE A 44 -0.62 -6.26 -7.00
N ILE A 45 -0.44 -5.81 -8.24
CA ILE A 45 -0.47 -4.39 -8.61
C ILE A 45 -1.90 -4.04 -9.05
N VAL A 46 -2.53 -3.10 -8.39
CA VAL A 46 -3.86 -2.58 -8.76
C VAL A 46 -3.69 -1.27 -9.51
N THR A 47 -4.17 -1.21 -10.74
CA THR A 47 -3.98 -0.05 -11.62
C THR A 47 -5.14 0.11 -12.60
N LYS A 48 -5.30 1.30 -13.18
CA LYS A 48 -6.21 1.57 -14.30
C LYS A 48 -5.55 1.42 -15.67
N LYS A 49 -4.21 1.24 -15.71
CA LYS A 49 -3.41 1.13 -16.93
C LYS A 49 -2.49 -0.10 -16.85
N PRO A 50 -3.07 -1.33 -16.89
CA PRO A 50 -2.33 -2.58 -16.67
C PRO A 50 -1.19 -2.78 -17.66
N GLU A 51 -1.34 -2.32 -18.90
CA GLU A 51 -0.36 -2.44 -19.98
C GLU A 51 1.01 -1.87 -19.62
N ARG A 52 1.05 -0.83 -18.79
CA ARG A 52 2.29 -0.19 -18.35
C ARG A 52 3.13 -1.06 -17.42
N PHE A 53 2.52 -2.03 -16.78
CA PHE A 53 3.14 -2.88 -15.76
C PHE A 53 3.45 -4.28 -16.27
N PHE A 54 3.09 -4.65 -17.51
CA PHE A 54 3.36 -5.97 -18.06
C PHE A 54 4.83 -6.40 -17.97
N PRO A 55 5.84 -5.54 -18.19
CA PRO A 55 7.24 -5.93 -18.03
C PRO A 55 7.60 -6.41 -16.63
N LEU A 56 6.81 -6.00 -15.60
CA LEU A 56 7.05 -6.39 -14.20
C LEU A 56 6.58 -7.83 -13.91
N ILE A 57 5.66 -8.39 -14.71
CA ILE A 57 5.14 -9.75 -14.53
C ILE A 57 6.29 -10.76 -14.63
N SER A 58 7.08 -10.73 -15.69
CA SER A 58 8.21 -11.63 -15.88
C SER A 58 9.37 -11.32 -14.94
N LYS A 59 9.67 -10.03 -14.76
CA LYS A 59 10.80 -9.56 -13.93
C LYS A 59 10.62 -9.91 -12.45
N PHE A 60 9.40 -9.76 -11.92
CA PHE A 60 9.14 -9.86 -10.48
C PHE A 60 8.12 -10.92 -10.08
N LYS A 61 7.54 -11.65 -11.05
CA LYS A 61 6.47 -12.63 -10.82
C LYS A 61 5.26 -12.04 -10.08
N VAL A 62 4.90 -10.81 -10.42
CA VAL A 62 3.73 -10.11 -9.85
C VAL A 62 2.49 -10.37 -10.66
N LYS A 63 1.32 -10.26 -10.04
CA LYS A 63 0.02 -10.22 -10.72
C LYS A 63 -0.42 -8.77 -10.92
N ILE A 64 -1.19 -8.52 -11.97
CA ILE A 64 -1.79 -7.21 -12.23
C ILE A 64 -3.30 -7.37 -12.24
N THR A 65 -4.01 -6.44 -11.61
CA THR A 65 -5.46 -6.36 -11.68
C THR A 65 -5.91 -4.94 -12.00
N VAL A 66 -7.03 -4.84 -12.71
CA VAL A 66 -7.64 -3.55 -13.02
C VAL A 66 -8.51 -3.13 -11.83
N ASP A 67 -8.51 -1.85 -11.53
CA ASP A 67 -9.42 -1.24 -10.59
C ASP A 67 -10.87 -1.46 -11.08
N LEU A 68 -11.66 -2.22 -10.31
CA LEU A 68 -12.95 -2.79 -10.77
C LEU A 68 -14.04 -1.74 -11.03
N LEU A 69 -13.88 -0.53 -10.50
CA LEU A 69 -14.88 0.51 -10.59
C LEU A 69 -14.29 1.83 -11.15
N PRO A 70 -15.11 2.66 -11.81
CA PRO A 70 -14.66 3.90 -12.45
C PRO A 70 -14.27 5.01 -11.45
N PHE A 71 -14.62 4.85 -10.18
CA PHE A 71 -14.33 5.83 -9.14
C PHE A 71 -12.85 5.82 -8.74
N LYS A 72 -12.31 6.99 -8.39
CA LYS A 72 -10.91 7.15 -7.96
C LYS A 72 -10.84 7.19 -6.43
N ALA A 73 -10.88 6.03 -5.79
CA ALA A 73 -10.79 5.93 -4.35
C ALA A 73 -9.90 4.75 -3.93
N GLY A 74 -9.06 4.97 -2.92
CA GLY A 74 -8.18 3.93 -2.39
C GLY A 74 -8.94 2.68 -1.93
N LEU A 75 -10.15 2.84 -1.38
CA LEU A 75 -11.00 1.74 -0.95
C LEU A 75 -11.32 0.77 -2.09
N ILE A 76 -11.56 1.27 -3.30
CA ILE A 76 -11.85 0.44 -4.47
C ILE A 76 -10.61 -0.36 -4.88
N GLY A 77 -9.44 0.28 -4.85
CA GLY A 77 -8.18 -0.42 -5.12
C GLY A 77 -7.90 -1.52 -4.10
N ILE A 78 -8.15 -1.28 -2.80
CA ILE A 78 -8.07 -2.29 -1.74
C ILE A 78 -8.99 -3.46 -2.06
N TYR A 79 -10.26 -3.19 -2.35
CA TYR A 79 -11.27 -4.19 -2.67
C TYR A 79 -10.87 -5.01 -3.90
N SER A 80 -10.48 -4.34 -4.99
CA SER A 80 -10.06 -4.99 -6.25
C SER A 80 -8.87 -5.94 -6.05
N GLY A 81 -7.87 -5.50 -5.28
CA GLY A 81 -6.71 -6.31 -4.95
C GLY A 81 -7.07 -7.51 -4.06
N MET A 82 -7.87 -7.29 -3.02
CA MET A 82 -8.27 -8.34 -2.07
C MET A 82 -9.15 -9.43 -2.70
N ILE A 83 -10.00 -9.10 -3.68
CA ILE A 83 -10.77 -10.11 -4.43
C ILE A 83 -9.84 -11.06 -5.19
N LYS A 84 -8.76 -10.54 -5.75
CA LYS A 84 -7.78 -11.31 -6.53
C LYS A 84 -6.74 -12.05 -5.69
N SER A 85 -6.64 -11.70 -4.41
CA SER A 85 -5.70 -12.32 -3.47
C SER A 85 -6.06 -13.77 -3.16
N GLY A 86 -5.03 -14.63 -3.10
CA GLY A 86 -5.14 -16.02 -2.63
C GLY A 86 -5.02 -16.18 -1.11
N HIS A 87 -4.71 -15.13 -0.35
CA HIS A 87 -4.39 -15.22 1.08
C HIS A 87 -5.42 -14.53 1.97
N LYS A 88 -5.53 -15.02 3.22
CA LYS A 88 -6.41 -14.44 4.25
C LYS A 88 -6.02 -12.99 4.56
N TYR A 89 -4.74 -12.72 4.78
CA TYR A 89 -4.23 -11.39 5.10
C TYR A 89 -3.55 -10.74 3.90
N ASN A 90 -3.76 -9.44 3.76
CA ASN A 90 -3.31 -8.64 2.65
C ASN A 90 -2.67 -7.36 3.18
N PHE A 91 -1.37 -7.16 2.94
CA PHE A 91 -0.73 -5.88 3.19
C PHE A 91 -1.00 -4.96 2.01
N VAL A 92 -1.51 -3.78 2.28
CA VAL A 92 -1.82 -2.76 1.26
C VAL A 92 -0.87 -1.58 1.42
N CYS A 93 -0.31 -1.11 0.32
CA CYS A 93 0.47 0.13 0.30
C CYS A 93 0.27 0.92 -1.00
N GLY A 94 0.54 2.22 -0.95
CA GLY A 94 0.70 3.06 -2.14
C GLY A 94 2.05 2.79 -2.82
N VAL A 95 2.12 3.01 -4.13
CA VAL A 95 3.40 2.98 -4.86
C VAL A 95 4.30 4.16 -4.46
N ASP A 96 3.74 5.20 -3.88
CA ASP A 96 4.39 6.44 -3.45
C ASP A 96 5.03 6.38 -2.05
N MET A 97 5.12 5.20 -1.44
CA MET A 97 5.69 4.98 -0.11
C MET A 97 7.04 4.22 -0.20
N PRO A 98 8.14 4.85 -0.61
CA PRO A 98 9.40 4.17 -0.93
C PRO A 98 10.18 3.65 0.28
N PHE A 99 9.86 4.13 1.48
CA PHE A 99 10.61 3.84 2.70
C PHE A 99 9.97 2.79 3.60
N ILE A 100 8.83 2.19 3.20
CA ILE A 100 8.25 1.06 3.94
C ILE A 100 9.27 -0.06 4.01
N SER A 101 9.68 -0.44 5.23
CA SER A 101 10.62 -1.53 5.42
C SER A 101 9.96 -2.89 5.53
N THR A 102 10.72 -3.92 5.20
CA THR A 102 10.36 -5.33 5.37
C THR A 102 9.98 -5.64 6.83
N GLU A 103 10.68 -5.06 7.78
CA GLU A 103 10.49 -5.26 9.21
C GLU A 103 9.15 -4.70 9.69
N VAL A 104 8.77 -3.51 9.22
CA VAL A 104 7.47 -2.90 9.52
C VAL A 104 6.33 -3.72 8.91
N ILE A 105 6.48 -4.21 7.68
CA ILE A 105 5.48 -5.07 7.04
C ILE A 105 5.29 -6.37 7.85
N LYS A 106 6.38 -7.02 8.29
CA LYS A 106 6.33 -8.22 9.16
C LYS A 106 5.62 -7.94 10.47
N TYR A 107 5.96 -6.81 11.09
CA TYR A 107 5.36 -6.40 12.35
C TYR A 107 3.86 -6.17 12.22
N LEU A 108 3.41 -5.43 11.21
CA LEU A 108 1.99 -5.21 10.95
C LEU A 108 1.24 -6.52 10.65
N ALA A 109 1.86 -7.45 9.95
CA ALA A 109 1.30 -8.78 9.71
C ALA A 109 1.10 -9.58 11.00
N GLN A 110 2.00 -9.45 11.97
CA GLN A 110 1.85 -10.07 13.29
C GLN A 110 0.72 -9.40 14.08
N GLN A 111 0.63 -8.07 14.05
CA GLN A 111 -0.42 -7.30 14.72
C GLN A 111 -1.82 -7.53 14.14
N ALA A 112 -1.92 -8.03 12.90
CA ALA A 112 -3.20 -8.38 12.28
C ALA A 112 -3.78 -9.73 12.75
N ARG A 113 -3.01 -10.55 13.47
CA ARG A 113 -3.49 -11.86 13.93
C ARG A 113 -4.63 -11.71 14.94
N GLY A 114 -5.77 -12.33 14.64
CA GLY A 114 -6.98 -12.25 15.47
C GLY A 114 -7.79 -10.96 15.29
N PHE A 115 -7.41 -10.11 14.34
CA PHE A 115 -8.11 -8.90 13.92
C PHE A 115 -8.51 -8.98 12.44
N ASP A 116 -9.46 -8.13 12.05
CA ASP A 116 -9.86 -7.96 10.65
C ASP A 116 -8.93 -6.97 9.93
N ALA A 117 -8.36 -6.02 10.67
CA ALA A 117 -7.33 -5.12 10.14
C ALA A 117 -6.30 -4.75 11.21
N ALA A 118 -5.07 -4.44 10.79
CA ALA A 118 -4.05 -3.77 11.58
C ALA A 118 -3.61 -2.50 10.85
N VAL A 119 -3.86 -1.35 11.46
CA VAL A 119 -3.68 -0.03 10.83
C VAL A 119 -2.79 0.83 11.71
N PRO A 120 -1.67 1.36 11.21
CA PRO A 120 -0.84 2.31 11.95
C PRO A 120 -1.60 3.60 12.29
N VAL A 121 -1.28 4.14 13.46
CA VAL A 121 -1.75 5.46 13.92
C VAL A 121 -0.55 6.34 14.12
N THR A 122 -0.44 7.41 13.33
CA THR A 122 0.60 8.44 13.42
C THR A 122 0.05 9.69 14.13
N GLU A 123 0.88 10.69 14.30
CA GLU A 123 0.46 12.00 14.83
C GLU A 123 -0.56 12.69 13.89
N THR A 124 -0.53 12.37 12.60
CA THR A 124 -1.44 12.93 11.59
C THR A 124 -2.71 12.09 11.42
N GLY A 125 -2.80 10.92 12.05
CA GLY A 125 -3.97 10.04 12.01
C GLY A 125 -3.66 8.62 11.55
N LEU A 126 -4.69 7.93 11.07
CA LEU A 126 -4.59 6.56 10.58
C LEU A 126 -3.93 6.51 9.21
N GLU A 127 -3.10 5.47 9.00
CA GLU A 127 -2.41 5.18 7.73
C GLU A 127 -3.05 3.97 7.01
N PRO A 128 -4.26 4.11 6.46
CA PRO A 128 -5.01 2.99 5.89
C PRO A 128 -4.43 2.47 4.57
N LEU A 129 -3.50 3.22 3.95
CA LEU A 129 -2.74 2.79 2.76
C LEU A 129 -1.33 2.30 3.09
N CYS A 130 -1.09 1.97 4.37
CA CYS A 130 0.05 1.21 4.86
C CYS A 130 -0.43 0.25 5.95
N ALA A 131 -1.30 -0.70 5.60
CA ALA A 131 -2.05 -1.49 6.59
C ALA A 131 -2.25 -2.93 6.13
N VAL A 132 -2.56 -3.82 7.08
CA VAL A 132 -2.93 -5.21 6.80
C VAL A 132 -4.44 -5.38 6.96
N TYR A 133 -5.07 -5.99 5.97
CA TYR A 133 -6.51 -6.29 5.95
C TYR A 133 -6.76 -7.79 5.79
N SER A 134 -7.65 -8.35 6.59
CA SER A 134 -8.18 -9.70 6.40
C SER A 134 -9.25 -9.70 5.31
N ARG A 135 -9.37 -10.81 4.59
CA ARG A 135 -10.47 -11.03 3.63
C ARG A 135 -11.86 -10.94 4.26
N THR A 136 -11.96 -11.06 5.57
CA THR A 136 -13.22 -10.83 6.31
C THR A 136 -13.79 -9.43 6.10
N CYS A 137 -12.94 -8.43 5.80
CA CYS A 137 -13.37 -7.07 5.48
C CYS A 137 -14.13 -6.97 4.14
N LEU A 138 -13.99 -7.94 3.21
CA LEU A 138 -14.51 -7.82 1.84
C LEU A 138 -16.01 -7.51 1.79
N LYS A 139 -16.82 -8.20 2.61
CA LYS A 139 -18.27 -8.00 2.63
C LYS A 139 -18.63 -6.57 3.05
N VAL A 140 -18.03 -6.10 4.13
CA VAL A 140 -18.29 -4.76 4.67
C VAL A 140 -17.81 -3.67 3.71
N ILE A 141 -16.65 -3.86 3.07
CA ILE A 141 -16.14 -2.93 2.05
C ILE A 141 -17.09 -2.90 0.84
N GLN A 142 -17.57 -4.05 0.39
CA GLN A 142 -18.53 -4.12 -0.73
C GLN A 142 -19.82 -3.37 -0.43
N GLU A 143 -20.42 -3.57 0.76
CA GLU A 143 -21.62 -2.86 1.20
C GLU A 143 -21.38 -1.34 1.24
N GLN A 144 -20.21 -0.90 1.71
CA GLN A 144 -19.86 0.51 1.76
C GLN A 144 -19.72 1.11 0.35
N ILE A 145 -19.08 0.39 -0.58
CA ILE A 145 -18.94 0.80 -1.99
C ILE A 145 -20.32 0.91 -2.65
N GLN A 146 -21.23 -0.05 -2.42
CA GLN A 146 -22.60 -0.01 -2.93
C GLN A 146 -23.38 1.21 -2.40
N ALA A 147 -23.10 1.60 -1.16
CA ALA A 147 -23.65 2.82 -0.54
C ALA A 147 -22.94 4.11 -1.01
N GLN A 148 -22.05 4.04 -2.01
CA GLN A 148 -21.26 5.16 -2.56
C GLN A 148 -20.42 5.90 -1.50
N ARG A 149 -19.97 5.22 -0.45
CA ARG A 149 -19.07 5.75 0.57
C ARG A 149 -17.67 5.23 0.32
N PHE A 150 -16.72 6.12 0.02
CA PHE A 150 -15.40 5.72 -0.47
C PHE A 150 -14.24 6.03 0.49
N LYS A 151 -14.52 6.63 1.65
CA LYS A 151 -13.50 6.86 2.68
C LYS A 151 -13.15 5.52 3.34
N ILE A 152 -11.85 5.16 3.34
CA ILE A 152 -11.39 3.84 3.80
C ILE A 152 -11.79 3.60 5.26
N THR A 153 -11.66 4.60 6.12
CA THR A 153 -11.90 4.45 7.56
C THR A 153 -13.37 4.26 7.95
N ASP A 154 -14.32 4.50 7.03
CA ASP A 154 -15.76 4.44 7.36
C ASP A 154 -16.26 3.00 7.65
N PHE A 155 -15.51 1.96 7.23
CA PHE A 155 -15.90 0.60 7.57
C PHE A 155 -15.28 0.08 8.88
N PHE A 156 -14.37 0.83 9.49
CA PHE A 156 -13.60 0.38 10.64
C PHE A 156 -14.47 0.12 11.87
N ASP A 157 -15.57 0.84 12.03
CA ASP A 157 -16.54 0.64 13.11
C ASP A 157 -17.30 -0.69 13.00
N LYS A 158 -17.25 -1.35 11.84
CA LYS A 158 -17.96 -2.61 11.55
C LYS A 158 -17.06 -3.86 11.61
N VAL A 159 -15.78 -3.67 11.88
CA VAL A 159 -14.77 -4.73 11.88
C VAL A 159 -13.82 -4.58 13.08
N LYS A 160 -13.15 -5.66 13.44
CA LYS A 160 -12.19 -5.63 14.54
C LYS A 160 -10.85 -5.08 14.07
N VAL A 161 -10.58 -3.80 14.37
CA VAL A 161 -9.34 -3.11 13.99
C VAL A 161 -8.36 -3.09 15.16
N ASN A 162 -7.12 -3.52 14.91
CA ASN A 162 -5.98 -3.21 15.78
C ASN A 162 -5.32 -1.92 15.30
N GLN A 163 -5.43 -0.86 16.08
CA GLN A 163 -4.74 0.40 15.85
C GLN A 163 -3.31 0.30 16.39
N VAL A 164 -2.33 0.24 15.49
CA VAL A 164 -0.92 0.03 15.85
C VAL A 164 -0.23 1.37 16.06
N GLU A 165 0.11 1.69 17.30
CA GLU A 165 0.72 2.97 17.65
C GLU A 165 2.10 3.17 16.98
N TYR A 166 2.33 4.35 16.44
CA TYR A 166 3.58 4.74 15.78
C TYR A 166 4.83 4.55 16.65
N LYS A 167 4.71 4.80 17.98
CA LYS A 167 5.82 4.58 18.91
C LYS A 167 6.35 3.13 18.90
N ASN A 168 5.47 2.15 18.64
CA ASN A 168 5.86 0.75 18.56
C ASN A 168 6.52 0.42 17.21
N ILE A 169 6.06 1.07 16.13
CA ILE A 169 6.67 0.96 14.80
C ILE A 169 8.09 1.55 14.81
N LYS A 170 8.29 2.71 15.45
CA LYS A 170 9.62 3.34 15.63
C LYS A 170 10.64 2.45 16.35
N LYS A 171 10.19 1.53 17.20
CA LYS A 171 11.09 0.54 17.85
C LYS A 171 11.58 -0.53 16.89
N ILE A 172 10.82 -0.80 15.83
CA ILE A 172 11.13 -1.80 14.80
C ILE A 172 11.99 -1.17 13.69
N ASP A 173 11.60 0.02 13.27
CA ASP A 173 12.34 0.81 12.30
C ASP A 173 12.37 2.28 12.78
N PRO A 174 13.54 2.78 13.20
CA PRO A 174 13.67 4.12 13.74
C PRO A 174 13.59 5.23 12.69
N LEU A 175 13.52 4.88 11.39
CA LEU A 175 13.43 5.87 10.33
C LEU A 175 12.11 6.66 10.44
N PRO A 176 12.16 7.98 10.62
CA PRO A 176 10.96 8.80 10.73
C PRO A 176 10.14 8.85 9.43
N GLU A 177 10.77 8.52 8.29
CA GLU A 177 10.19 8.65 6.95
C GLU A 177 9.42 7.41 6.47
N ILE A 178 9.15 6.41 7.32
CA ILE A 178 8.45 5.16 6.93
C ILE A 178 7.13 5.45 6.19
N PHE A 179 6.38 6.45 6.64
CA PHE A 179 5.09 6.86 6.04
C PHE A 179 5.23 8.03 5.06
N PHE A 180 6.46 8.39 4.67
CA PHE A 180 6.69 9.46 3.71
C PHE A 180 6.11 9.08 2.33
N ASN A 181 5.32 10.00 1.77
CA ASN A 181 4.69 9.82 0.47
C ASN A 181 5.27 10.80 -0.55
N ILE A 182 5.67 10.32 -1.72
CA ILE A 182 6.13 11.16 -2.83
C ILE A 182 4.93 11.63 -3.64
N ASN A 183 4.57 12.91 -3.54
CA ASN A 183 3.45 13.53 -4.24
C ASN A 183 3.86 14.67 -5.16
N THR A 184 4.94 15.36 -4.85
CA THR A 184 5.47 16.54 -5.55
C THR A 184 6.92 16.30 -6.01
N LYS A 185 7.47 17.25 -6.76
CA LYS A 185 8.89 17.24 -7.14
C LYS A 185 9.80 17.48 -5.92
N GLU A 186 9.34 18.30 -5.01
CA GLU A 186 10.02 18.60 -3.74
C GLU A 186 10.12 17.34 -2.88
N ASP A 187 9.04 16.54 -2.79
CA ASP A 187 9.07 15.25 -2.09
C ASP A 187 10.08 14.28 -2.74
N LEU A 188 10.19 14.31 -4.09
CA LEU A 188 11.14 13.47 -4.81
C LEU A 188 12.59 13.85 -4.45
N ILE A 189 12.92 15.13 -4.47
CA ILE A 189 14.26 15.64 -4.08
C ILE A 189 14.57 15.23 -2.64
N GLN A 190 13.63 15.44 -1.71
CA GLN A 190 13.80 15.06 -0.32
C GLN A 190 14.02 13.55 -0.18
N ALA A 191 13.29 12.73 -0.93
CA ALA A 191 13.44 11.28 -0.91
C ALA A 191 14.80 10.82 -1.44
N GLU A 192 15.34 11.47 -2.48
CA GLU A 192 16.70 11.21 -2.99
C GLU A 192 17.77 11.56 -1.97
N GLU A 193 17.64 12.70 -1.27
CA GLU A 193 18.55 13.08 -0.19
C GLU A 193 18.55 12.05 0.94
N LEU A 194 17.36 11.55 1.32
CA LEU A 194 17.22 10.53 2.38
C LEU A 194 17.88 9.19 1.99
N ILE A 195 17.83 8.82 0.72
CA ILE A 195 18.49 7.60 0.23
C ILE A 195 20.01 7.74 0.24
N ASN A 196 20.52 8.91 -0.15
CA ASN A 196 21.95 9.17 -0.23
C ASN A 196 22.63 9.33 1.15
N ARG A 197 21.85 9.49 2.23
CA ARG A 197 22.34 9.52 3.63
C ARG A 197 22.55 8.13 4.23
N LYS A 198 22.12 7.07 3.55
CA LYS A 198 22.28 5.66 3.97
C LYS A 198 23.47 5.00 3.31
#